data_54120a3161d29459eb54643f15410f79
#
_entry.id   54120a3161d29459eb54643f15410f79
#
_cell.length_a   1.000
_cell.length_b   1.000
_cell.length_c   1.000
_cell.angle_alpha   90.00
_cell.angle_beta   90.00
_cell.angle_gamma   90.00
#
_symmetry.space_group_name_H-M   'P 1'
#
loop_
_entity.id
_entity.type
_entity.pdbx_description
1 polymer ?
#
loop_
_entity_poly.entity_id
_entity_poly.type
_entity_poly.pdbx_seq_one_letter_code
_entity_poly.pdbx_strand_id
1 'polypeptide(L)'
;MAVFAKLSSKLRAFSNIVSPFSFQSRFPYGTKSATAVHFEDFLRCPNGGGTFHKSVQVHPSAVIEIGAVVHPNAVLGEHSRVGSGTIIGPAVSIGASTSIGYNVSLINCTIGDNSVIHNGARIGQDGFGFYLDEQNNMVKKPQLLKATIGNHVEIGANTCIDRGSWRDTQIGDYTKIDNLVQIGHNVVVGKKCLLCGNVSVAGSVTIGDFVTLGGRAAIRDHVSIASMVNFFYLII
;
A
#
# COMPACT_ATOMS: atom_id res chain seq x y z
N MET A 1 -42.29 12.55 -42.32
CA MET A 1 -41.18 11.73 -42.84
C MET A 1 -40.02 12.57 -43.35
N ALA A 2 -39.50 13.56 -42.60
CA ALA A 2 -38.41 14.42 -43.08
C ALA A 2 -37.37 14.71 -41.97
N VAL A 3 -37.33 13.94 -40.89
CA VAL A 3 -36.38 14.14 -39.79
C VAL A 3 -35.29 13.05 -39.71
N PHE A 4 -35.50 11.93 -40.40
CA PHE A 4 -34.53 10.80 -40.38
C PHE A 4 -33.44 10.83 -41.46
N ALA A 5 -33.47 11.76 -42.39
CA ALA A 5 -32.52 11.82 -43.50
C ALA A 5 -31.27 12.70 -43.23
N LYS A 6 -31.17 13.39 -42.08
CA LYS A 6 -30.03 14.32 -41.78
C LYS A 6 -29.00 13.77 -40.78
N LEU A 7 -29.19 12.54 -40.28
CA LEU A 7 -28.23 11.93 -39.35
C LEU A 7 -27.22 10.97 -40.02
N SER A 8 -27.47 10.55 -41.29
CA SER A 8 -26.57 9.58 -41.93
C SER A 8 -25.37 10.18 -42.66
N SER A 9 -25.33 11.49 -42.88
CA SER A 9 -24.21 12.15 -43.59
C SER A 9 -23.07 12.65 -42.65
N LYS A 10 -23.28 12.70 -41.33
CA LYS A 10 -22.24 13.09 -40.39
C LYS A 10 -21.41 11.91 -39.81
N LEU A 11 -21.79 10.67 -40.09
CA LEU A 11 -21.09 9.48 -39.60
C LEU A 11 -20.03 8.94 -40.60
N ARG A 12 -19.85 9.54 -41.78
CA ARG A 12 -18.82 9.13 -42.75
C ARG A 12 -17.54 9.97 -42.73
N ALA A 13 -17.42 10.97 -41.88
CA ALA A 13 -16.25 11.86 -41.82
C ALA A 13 -15.24 11.52 -40.70
N PHE A 14 -15.44 10.42 -39.95
CA PHE A 14 -14.56 10.05 -38.83
C PHE A 14 -13.68 8.80 -39.09
N SER A 15 -13.62 8.28 -40.30
CA SER A 15 -12.89 7.04 -40.59
C SER A 15 -11.46 7.22 -41.12
N ASN A 16 -10.91 8.42 -41.21
CA ASN A 16 -9.59 8.65 -41.84
C ASN A 16 -8.62 9.52 -41.02
N ILE A 17 -8.70 9.50 -39.68
CA ILE A 17 -7.64 10.07 -38.83
C ILE A 17 -7.35 9.10 -37.69
N VAL A 18 -6.80 7.94 -38.01
CA VAL A 18 -6.04 7.15 -37.04
C VAL A 18 -4.74 6.78 -37.73
N SER A 19 -3.77 7.68 -37.67
CA SER A 19 -2.38 7.28 -37.80
C SER A 19 -2.05 6.40 -36.61
N PRO A 20 -1.22 5.35 -36.74
CA PRO A 20 -0.77 4.59 -35.58
C PRO A 20 0.13 5.51 -34.73
N PHE A 21 -0.45 6.18 -33.77
CA PHE A 21 0.32 6.77 -32.71
C PHE A 21 0.97 5.59 -31.97
N SER A 22 2.25 5.39 -32.20
CA SER A 22 3.10 4.60 -31.33
C SER A 22 3.13 5.32 -29.99
N PHE A 23 2.30 4.90 -29.06
CA PHE A 23 2.33 5.32 -27.67
C PHE A 23 3.60 4.74 -27.04
N GLN A 24 4.76 5.37 -27.31
CA GLN A 24 5.91 5.19 -26.47
C GLN A 24 5.61 5.92 -25.17
N SER A 25 5.01 5.22 -24.21
CA SER A 25 4.96 5.66 -22.83
C SER A 25 6.40 5.75 -22.32
N ARG A 26 7.02 6.92 -22.45
CA ARG A 26 8.19 7.26 -21.66
C ARG A 26 7.72 7.43 -20.23
N PHE A 27 7.77 6.34 -19.46
CA PHE A 27 7.76 6.45 -18.02
C PHE A 27 9.11 7.06 -17.63
N PRO A 28 9.16 8.26 -17.01
CA PRO A 28 10.41 8.93 -16.64
C PRO A 28 11.05 8.34 -15.37
N TYR A 29 10.66 7.14 -15.00
CA TYR A 29 11.30 6.43 -13.90
C TYR A 29 12.39 5.56 -14.49
N GLY A 30 13.65 5.99 -14.30
CA GLY A 30 14.82 5.17 -14.54
C GLY A 30 14.74 3.87 -13.74
N THR A 31 13.99 2.92 -14.23
CA THR A 31 14.10 1.55 -13.77
C THR A 31 15.45 1.05 -14.25
N LYS A 32 16.41 0.89 -13.30
CA LYS A 32 17.41 -0.14 -13.48
C LYS A 32 16.65 -1.36 -14.00
N SER A 33 17.07 -1.90 -15.15
CA SER A 33 16.50 -3.07 -15.81
C SER A 33 15.94 -4.03 -14.75
N ALA A 34 14.63 -4.02 -14.57
CA ALA A 34 13.98 -5.05 -13.76
C ALA A 34 14.23 -6.35 -14.52
N THR A 35 15.02 -7.24 -13.95
CA THR A 35 15.20 -8.60 -14.48
C THR A 35 13.81 -9.17 -14.69
N ALA A 36 13.50 -9.59 -15.92
CA ALA A 36 12.21 -10.16 -16.24
C ALA A 36 11.95 -11.33 -15.27
N VAL A 37 10.82 -11.29 -14.58
CA VAL A 37 10.43 -12.35 -13.65
C VAL A 37 9.73 -13.42 -14.48
N HIS A 38 10.34 -14.60 -14.60
CA HIS A 38 9.81 -15.70 -15.38
C HIS A 38 8.89 -16.56 -14.52
N PHE A 39 7.82 -17.09 -15.09
CA PHE A 39 6.88 -17.98 -14.39
C PHE A 39 7.58 -19.22 -13.79
N GLU A 40 8.58 -19.74 -14.50
CA GLU A 40 9.41 -20.89 -14.08
C GLU A 40 10.21 -20.66 -12.80
N ASP A 41 10.36 -19.40 -12.37
CA ASP A 41 11.04 -19.03 -11.14
C ASP A 41 10.14 -19.11 -9.90
N PHE A 42 8.85 -19.38 -10.10
CA PHE A 42 7.90 -19.50 -8.99
C PHE A 42 7.68 -20.95 -8.59
N LEU A 43 7.74 -21.21 -7.30
CA LEU A 43 7.56 -22.51 -6.66
C LEU A 43 6.25 -22.52 -5.89
N ARG A 44 5.67 -23.72 -5.75
CA ARG A 44 4.50 -23.91 -4.89
C ARG A 44 4.96 -24.19 -3.45
N CYS A 45 4.40 -23.47 -2.50
CA CYS A 45 4.68 -23.67 -1.09
C CYS A 45 4.07 -25.00 -0.62
N PRO A 46 4.85 -25.92 -0.06
CA PRO A 46 4.32 -27.17 0.47
C PRO A 46 3.40 -26.95 1.67
N ASN A 47 3.60 -25.87 2.42
CA ASN A 47 2.79 -25.51 3.57
C ASN A 47 1.76 -24.42 3.18
N GLY A 48 0.56 -24.85 2.74
CA GLY A 48 -0.56 -23.97 2.39
C GLY A 48 -0.85 -23.85 0.88
N GLY A 49 0.09 -24.21 -0.01
CA GLY A 49 -0.14 -24.33 -1.45
C GLY A 49 -0.12 -23.02 -2.23
N GLY A 50 0.27 -21.90 -1.62
CA GLY A 50 0.51 -20.63 -2.31
C GLY A 50 1.79 -20.65 -3.16
N THR A 51 2.07 -19.56 -3.84
CA THR A 51 3.16 -19.46 -4.80
C THR A 51 4.21 -18.43 -4.35
N PHE A 52 5.50 -18.78 -4.45
CA PHE A 52 6.58 -17.87 -4.11
C PHE A 52 7.75 -17.99 -5.09
N HIS A 53 8.45 -16.89 -5.32
CA HIS A 53 9.63 -16.88 -6.18
C HIS A 53 10.82 -17.59 -5.50
N LYS A 54 11.65 -18.29 -6.25
CA LYS A 54 12.79 -19.10 -5.76
C LYS A 54 13.81 -18.31 -4.90
N SER A 55 13.87 -16.99 -5.02
CA SER A 55 14.76 -16.13 -4.21
C SER A 55 14.15 -15.69 -2.88
N VAL A 56 12.92 -16.10 -2.57
CA VAL A 56 12.26 -15.77 -1.30
C VAL A 56 12.86 -16.58 -0.18
N GLN A 57 13.14 -15.94 0.96
CA GLN A 57 13.53 -16.64 2.18
C GLN A 57 12.27 -16.96 2.97
N VAL A 58 11.83 -18.22 2.91
CA VAL A 58 10.64 -18.69 3.62
C VAL A 58 11.09 -19.56 4.78
N HIS A 59 10.73 -19.20 6.01
CA HIS A 59 10.94 -20.07 7.16
C HIS A 59 10.11 -21.37 7.00
N PRO A 60 10.62 -22.57 7.35
CA PRO A 60 9.91 -23.82 7.16
C PRO A 60 8.54 -23.92 7.82
N SER A 61 8.31 -23.18 8.92
CA SER A 61 7.02 -23.12 9.62
C SER A 61 6.06 -22.06 9.05
N ALA A 62 6.50 -21.23 8.10
CA ALA A 62 5.62 -20.23 7.49
C ALA A 62 4.56 -20.89 6.60
N VAL A 63 3.38 -20.31 6.55
CA VAL A 63 2.25 -20.79 5.73
C VAL A 63 1.93 -19.77 4.66
N ILE A 64 1.91 -20.19 3.39
CA ILE A 64 1.47 -19.37 2.26
C ILE A 64 0.25 -20.07 1.66
N GLU A 65 -0.94 -19.50 1.89
CA GLU A 65 -2.19 -20.12 1.45
C GLU A 65 -2.36 -20.08 -0.07
N ILE A 66 -3.20 -21.01 -0.57
CA ILE A 66 -3.53 -21.10 -1.99
C ILE A 66 -4.00 -19.73 -2.55
N GLY A 67 -3.50 -19.34 -3.72
CA GLY A 67 -3.82 -18.05 -4.36
C GLY A 67 -3.00 -16.87 -3.84
N ALA A 68 -2.22 -17.02 -2.78
CA ALA A 68 -1.24 -16.00 -2.39
C ALA A 68 0.01 -16.07 -3.28
N VAL A 69 0.61 -14.91 -3.59
CA VAL A 69 1.81 -14.79 -4.41
C VAL A 69 2.87 -13.96 -3.67
N VAL A 70 4.08 -14.53 -3.53
CA VAL A 70 5.22 -13.88 -2.90
C VAL A 70 6.32 -13.64 -3.92
N HIS A 71 6.64 -12.36 -4.13
CA HIS A 71 7.56 -11.88 -5.15
C HIS A 71 9.04 -11.97 -4.72
N PRO A 72 10.00 -11.77 -5.66
CA PRO A 72 11.43 -11.95 -5.42
C PRO A 72 11.98 -11.23 -4.19
N ASN A 73 12.94 -11.88 -3.52
CA ASN A 73 13.71 -11.34 -2.40
C ASN A 73 12.89 -10.96 -1.15
N ALA A 74 11.63 -11.37 -1.07
CA ALA A 74 10.86 -11.23 0.15
C ALA A 74 11.39 -12.17 1.25
N VAL A 75 11.09 -11.83 2.51
CA VAL A 75 11.47 -12.63 3.69
C VAL A 75 10.23 -12.91 4.51
N LEU A 76 9.97 -14.18 4.81
CA LEU A 76 8.88 -14.64 5.66
C LEU A 76 9.44 -15.30 6.91
N GLY A 77 9.19 -14.68 8.07
CA GLY A 77 9.67 -15.14 9.38
C GLY A 77 8.97 -16.41 9.88
N GLU A 78 9.48 -16.91 10.99
CA GLU A 78 8.97 -18.09 11.67
C GLU A 78 7.49 -17.95 12.01
N HIS A 79 6.69 -19.03 11.78
CA HIS A 79 5.26 -19.07 12.04
C HIS A 79 4.42 -17.94 11.41
N SER A 80 4.97 -17.22 10.42
CA SER A 80 4.20 -16.23 9.67
C SER A 80 3.16 -16.91 8.79
N ARG A 81 2.02 -16.22 8.57
CA ARG A 81 0.93 -16.70 7.73
C ARG A 81 0.54 -15.67 6.70
N VAL A 82 0.39 -16.09 5.44
CA VAL A 82 -0.06 -15.26 4.32
C VAL A 82 -1.35 -15.85 3.75
N GLY A 83 -2.45 -15.13 3.92
CA GLY A 83 -3.79 -15.56 3.50
C GLY A 83 -4.00 -15.52 1.99
N SER A 84 -5.00 -16.25 1.53
CA SER A 84 -5.36 -16.42 0.12
C SER A 84 -5.60 -15.08 -0.59
N GLY A 85 -5.18 -14.97 -1.86
CA GLY A 85 -5.32 -13.79 -2.69
C GLY A 85 -4.38 -12.62 -2.32
N THR A 86 -3.52 -12.81 -1.33
CA THR A 86 -2.57 -11.78 -0.89
C THR A 86 -1.34 -11.71 -1.79
N ILE A 87 -0.89 -10.50 -2.07
CA ILE A 87 0.33 -10.21 -2.85
C ILE A 87 1.39 -9.63 -1.91
N ILE A 88 2.51 -10.34 -1.80
CA ILE A 88 3.71 -9.86 -1.13
C ILE A 88 4.70 -9.41 -2.20
N GLY A 89 4.95 -8.12 -2.28
CA GLY A 89 5.82 -7.50 -3.29
C GLY A 89 7.31 -7.81 -3.08
N PRO A 90 8.15 -7.40 -4.04
CA PRO A 90 9.59 -7.64 -3.97
C PRO A 90 10.23 -7.03 -2.72
N ALA A 91 11.16 -7.77 -2.11
CA ALA A 91 11.95 -7.34 -0.95
C ALA A 91 11.12 -6.88 0.29
N VAL A 92 9.86 -7.29 0.37
CA VAL A 92 9.04 -7.12 1.58
C VAL A 92 9.52 -8.10 2.65
N SER A 93 9.62 -7.64 3.90
CA SER A 93 9.95 -8.47 5.04
C SER A 93 8.77 -8.59 5.99
N ILE A 94 8.45 -9.81 6.40
CA ILE A 94 7.39 -10.12 7.37
C ILE A 94 8.04 -10.86 8.55
N GLY A 95 7.85 -10.30 9.75
CA GLY A 95 8.40 -10.82 10.97
C GLY A 95 7.77 -12.15 11.44
N ALA A 96 8.35 -12.70 12.51
CA ALA A 96 7.89 -13.94 13.10
C ALA A 96 6.47 -13.81 13.70
N SER A 97 5.70 -14.89 13.64
CA SER A 97 4.34 -14.98 14.20
C SER A 97 3.37 -13.89 13.71
N THR A 98 3.65 -13.30 12.54
CA THR A 98 2.81 -12.25 11.93
C THR A 98 1.81 -12.87 10.97
N SER A 99 0.55 -12.45 11.11
CA SER A 99 -0.58 -12.95 10.31
C SER A 99 -1.03 -11.90 9.30
N ILE A 100 -0.99 -12.26 8.03
CA ILE A 100 -1.51 -11.45 6.91
C ILE A 100 -2.81 -12.07 6.42
N GLY A 101 -3.89 -11.31 6.44
CA GLY A 101 -5.23 -11.74 6.03
C GLY A 101 -5.37 -11.96 4.54
N TYR A 102 -6.63 -12.03 4.08
CA TYR A 102 -6.98 -12.28 2.69
C TYR A 102 -6.96 -11.01 1.83
N ASN A 103 -6.56 -11.15 0.55
CA ASN A 103 -6.57 -10.04 -0.42
C ASN A 103 -5.80 -8.80 0.04
N VAL A 104 -4.76 -8.97 0.82
CA VAL A 104 -3.84 -7.90 1.26
C VAL A 104 -2.81 -7.63 0.16
N SER A 105 -2.36 -6.38 0.03
CA SER A 105 -1.22 -6.03 -0.82
C SER A 105 -0.14 -5.33 0.00
N LEU A 106 1.01 -5.96 0.10
CA LEU A 106 2.20 -5.43 0.76
C LEU A 106 3.28 -5.17 -0.28
N ILE A 107 3.68 -3.92 -0.45
CA ILE A 107 4.75 -3.51 -1.36
C ILE A 107 5.63 -2.46 -0.66
N ASN A 108 6.91 -2.40 -0.97
CA ASN A 108 7.79 -1.36 -0.42
C ASN A 108 7.64 -1.19 1.11
N CYS A 109 7.49 -2.26 1.87
CA CYS A 109 7.28 -2.20 3.31
C CYS A 109 8.02 -3.28 4.07
N THR A 110 8.09 -3.09 5.38
CA THR A 110 8.51 -4.09 6.36
C THR A 110 7.46 -4.19 7.45
N ILE A 111 7.15 -5.41 7.88
CA ILE A 111 6.20 -5.70 8.96
C ILE A 111 6.97 -6.42 10.06
N GLY A 112 6.88 -5.93 11.30
CA GLY A 112 7.52 -6.53 12.47
C GLY A 112 6.86 -7.81 12.93
N ASP A 113 7.31 -8.31 14.08
CA ASP A 113 6.86 -9.56 14.67
C ASP A 113 5.48 -9.43 15.35
N ASN A 114 4.78 -10.57 15.50
CA ASN A 114 3.53 -10.68 16.24
C ASN A 114 2.46 -9.67 15.82
N SER A 115 2.47 -9.26 14.56
CA SER A 115 1.53 -8.27 14.01
C SER A 115 0.40 -8.94 13.24
N VAL A 116 -0.73 -8.25 13.13
CA VAL A 116 -1.92 -8.74 12.41
C VAL A 116 -2.33 -7.69 11.37
N ILE A 117 -2.38 -8.11 10.12
CA ILE A 117 -2.86 -7.28 9.00
C ILE A 117 -4.15 -7.89 8.48
N HIS A 118 -5.26 -7.20 8.67
CA HIS A 118 -6.58 -7.69 8.29
C HIS A 118 -6.85 -7.61 6.79
N ASN A 119 -7.94 -8.24 6.37
CA ASN A 119 -8.31 -8.45 4.97
C ASN A 119 -8.39 -7.14 4.19
N GLY A 120 -7.90 -7.15 2.97
CA GLY A 120 -8.01 -6.03 2.05
C GLY A 120 -7.08 -4.85 2.35
N ALA A 121 -6.28 -4.86 3.40
CA ALA A 121 -5.33 -3.78 3.69
C ALA A 121 -4.32 -3.59 2.55
N ARG A 122 -3.90 -2.34 2.32
CA ARG A 122 -2.92 -1.94 1.32
C ARG A 122 -1.79 -1.17 2.00
N ILE A 123 -0.56 -1.65 1.91
CA ILE A 123 0.59 -1.02 2.59
C ILE A 123 1.73 -0.85 1.61
N GLY A 124 2.26 0.40 1.54
CA GLY A 124 3.46 0.74 0.80
C GLY A 124 3.23 1.19 -0.64
N GLN A 125 1.98 1.49 -1.03
CA GLN A 125 1.69 2.18 -2.29
C GLN A 125 2.21 3.62 -2.26
N ASP A 126 2.35 4.22 -3.44
CA ASP A 126 2.76 5.61 -3.55
C ASP A 126 1.74 6.56 -2.92
N GLY A 127 2.22 7.49 -2.12
CA GLY A 127 1.42 8.58 -1.57
C GLY A 127 1.00 9.60 -2.64
N PHE A 128 0.01 10.41 -2.30
CA PHE A 128 -0.49 11.50 -3.14
C PHE A 128 0.45 12.70 -3.05
N GLY A 129 1.41 12.77 -3.95
CA GLY A 129 2.37 13.86 -4.04
C GLY A 129 2.49 14.36 -5.48
N PHE A 130 2.01 15.60 -5.73
CA PHE A 130 2.07 16.25 -7.04
C PHE A 130 2.45 17.72 -6.87
N TYR A 131 3.02 18.32 -7.90
CA TYR A 131 3.29 19.76 -7.99
C TYR A 131 3.13 20.22 -9.45
N LEU A 132 2.96 21.52 -9.64
CA LEU A 132 3.02 22.13 -10.96
C LEU A 132 4.46 22.53 -11.28
N ASP A 133 4.95 22.16 -12.45
CA ASP A 133 6.22 22.68 -12.97
C ASP A 133 6.07 24.12 -13.51
N GLU A 134 7.17 24.68 -13.99
CA GLU A 134 7.21 26.07 -14.56
C GLU A 134 6.29 26.24 -15.77
N GLN A 135 5.93 25.16 -16.45
CA GLN A 135 5.02 25.14 -17.60
C GLN A 135 3.57 24.78 -17.21
N ASN A 136 3.24 24.75 -15.90
CA ASN A 136 1.95 24.34 -15.33
C ASN A 136 1.54 22.87 -15.65
N ASN A 137 2.48 21.98 -15.93
CA ASN A 137 2.20 20.57 -16.02
C ASN A 137 2.11 19.94 -14.62
N MET A 138 1.17 19.03 -14.43
CA MET A 138 1.06 18.25 -13.18
C MET A 138 2.15 17.18 -13.15
N VAL A 139 3.09 17.30 -12.24
CA VAL A 139 4.24 16.38 -12.08
C VAL A 139 4.10 15.60 -10.79
N LYS A 140 4.23 14.26 -10.89
CA LYS A 140 4.23 13.38 -9.72
C LYS A 140 5.56 13.48 -8.98
N LYS A 141 5.50 13.73 -7.67
CA LYS A 141 6.65 13.66 -6.77
C LYS A 141 7.04 12.20 -6.52
N PRO A 142 8.29 11.79 -6.77
CA PRO A 142 8.72 10.41 -6.52
C PRO A 142 8.52 9.98 -5.07
N GLN A 143 8.03 8.76 -4.87
CA GLN A 143 7.86 8.11 -3.58
C GLN A 143 8.84 6.93 -3.53
N LEU A 144 9.99 7.07 -2.88
CA LEU A 144 11.10 6.13 -3.01
C LEU A 144 11.45 5.37 -1.73
N LEU A 145 10.89 5.80 -0.59
CA LEU A 145 11.15 5.18 0.70
C LEU A 145 10.10 4.13 1.03
N LYS A 146 10.08 3.62 2.26
CA LYS A 146 9.26 2.49 2.69
C LYS A 146 8.12 2.91 3.61
N ALA A 147 7.23 1.95 3.89
CA ALA A 147 6.38 1.93 5.06
C ALA A 147 6.95 0.88 6.04
N THR A 148 7.22 1.29 7.27
CA THR A 148 7.78 0.42 8.31
C THR A 148 6.75 0.25 9.42
N ILE A 149 6.30 -0.99 9.62
CA ILE A 149 5.32 -1.36 10.65
C ILE A 149 6.09 -2.10 11.75
N GLY A 150 5.90 -1.64 13.00
CA GLY A 150 6.56 -2.21 14.18
C GLY A 150 6.02 -3.58 14.58
N ASN A 151 6.37 -3.98 15.80
CA ASN A 151 5.97 -5.25 16.38
C ASN A 151 4.63 -5.13 17.12
N HIS A 152 3.87 -6.23 17.22
CA HIS A 152 2.58 -6.27 17.91
C HIS A 152 1.56 -5.24 17.39
N VAL A 153 1.70 -4.81 16.13
CA VAL A 153 0.79 -3.86 15.48
C VAL A 153 -0.42 -4.62 14.93
N GLU A 154 -1.58 -3.99 14.98
CA GLU A 154 -2.77 -4.50 14.31
C GLU A 154 -3.32 -3.47 13.35
N ILE A 155 -3.56 -3.87 12.09
CA ILE A 155 -4.04 -3.00 11.03
C ILE A 155 -5.34 -3.57 10.48
N GLY A 156 -6.42 -2.81 10.61
CA GLY A 156 -7.78 -3.16 10.25
C GLY A 156 -8.01 -3.33 8.76
N ALA A 157 -9.16 -3.89 8.44
CA ALA A 157 -9.54 -4.23 7.07
C ALA A 157 -9.66 -2.98 6.18
N ASN A 158 -9.18 -3.11 4.93
CA ASN A 158 -9.20 -2.04 3.92
C ASN A 158 -8.50 -0.73 4.34
N THR A 159 -7.64 -0.78 5.34
CA THR A 159 -6.78 0.35 5.73
C THR A 159 -5.66 0.50 4.71
N CYS A 160 -5.35 1.76 4.36
CA CYS A 160 -4.31 2.12 3.41
C CYS A 160 -3.18 2.89 4.11
N ILE A 161 -1.92 2.46 3.89
CA ILE A 161 -0.73 3.11 4.45
C ILE A 161 0.25 3.38 3.31
N ASP A 162 0.45 4.66 2.99
CA ASP A 162 1.33 5.07 1.91
C ASP A 162 2.81 4.94 2.32
N ARG A 163 3.68 4.68 1.33
CA ARG A 163 5.14 4.71 1.52
C ARG A 163 5.67 6.13 1.68
N GLY A 164 6.89 6.26 2.13
CA GLY A 164 7.54 7.55 2.27
C GLY A 164 8.17 8.11 0.99
N SER A 165 8.40 9.43 0.99
CA SER A 165 9.11 10.14 -0.08
C SER A 165 10.45 10.74 0.38
N TRP A 166 10.50 11.41 1.54
CA TRP A 166 11.71 12.00 2.14
C TRP A 166 12.06 11.39 3.51
N ARG A 167 11.13 10.74 4.17
CA ARG A 167 11.33 9.83 5.31
C ARG A 167 10.40 8.63 5.15
N ASP A 168 10.68 7.53 5.81
CA ASP A 168 9.77 6.38 5.84
C ASP A 168 8.45 6.77 6.53
N THR A 169 7.35 6.19 6.08
CA THR A 169 6.12 6.14 6.85
C THR A 169 6.30 5.09 7.94
N GLN A 170 6.02 5.42 9.20
CA GLN A 170 6.33 4.55 10.34
C GLN A 170 5.12 4.38 11.24
N ILE A 171 4.86 3.14 11.66
CA ILE A 171 3.89 2.79 12.68
C ILE A 171 4.63 2.11 13.82
N GLY A 172 4.58 2.72 15.01
CA GLY A 172 5.28 2.24 16.21
C GLY A 172 4.66 0.98 16.81
N ASP A 173 5.45 0.29 17.62
CA ASP A 173 5.07 -0.98 18.24
C ASP A 173 3.77 -0.86 19.06
N TYR A 174 3.01 -1.95 19.13
CA TYR A 174 1.75 -2.08 19.89
C TYR A 174 0.62 -1.14 19.42
N THR A 175 0.78 -0.38 18.34
CA THR A 175 -0.26 0.50 17.80
C THR A 175 -1.37 -0.33 17.15
N LYS A 176 -2.62 0.11 17.36
CA LYS A 176 -3.82 -0.50 16.80
C LYS A 176 -4.52 0.48 15.88
N ILE A 177 -4.73 0.07 14.65
CA ILE A 177 -5.37 0.85 13.59
C ILE A 177 -6.60 0.07 13.16
N ASP A 178 -7.76 0.70 13.25
CA ASP A 178 -9.05 0.10 12.89
C ASP A 178 -9.26 0.10 11.37
N ASN A 179 -10.43 -0.32 10.94
CA ASN A 179 -10.80 -0.47 9.54
C ASN A 179 -10.93 0.88 8.82
N LEU A 180 -10.66 0.89 7.50
CA LEU A 180 -10.86 2.03 6.62
C LEU A 180 -10.06 3.28 7.04
N VAL A 181 -8.93 3.13 7.67
CA VAL A 181 -8.02 4.23 8.03
C VAL A 181 -7.12 4.56 6.84
N GLN A 182 -6.86 5.86 6.60
CA GLN A 182 -5.87 6.33 5.62
C GLN A 182 -4.67 6.95 6.35
N ILE A 183 -3.49 6.43 6.11
CA ILE A 183 -2.22 7.01 6.56
C ILE A 183 -1.44 7.50 5.35
N GLY A 184 -1.24 8.81 5.25
CA GLY A 184 -0.50 9.44 4.18
C GLY A 184 1.00 9.23 4.24
N HIS A 185 1.69 9.59 3.16
CA HIS A 185 3.14 9.44 3.04
C HIS A 185 3.92 10.24 4.11
N ASN A 186 5.05 9.71 4.54
CA ASN A 186 5.93 10.34 5.55
C ASN A 186 5.28 10.53 6.94
N VAL A 187 4.16 9.88 7.22
CA VAL A 187 3.55 9.91 8.56
C VAL A 187 4.38 9.07 9.53
N VAL A 188 4.55 9.58 10.74
CA VAL A 188 5.13 8.82 11.86
C VAL A 188 4.07 8.72 12.95
N VAL A 189 3.67 7.49 13.26
CA VAL A 189 2.79 7.17 14.40
C VAL A 189 3.65 6.52 15.47
N GLY A 190 3.58 7.04 16.68
CA GLY A 190 4.28 6.52 17.84
C GLY A 190 3.79 5.13 18.27
N LYS A 191 4.25 4.69 19.45
CA LYS A 191 3.91 3.40 20.04
C LYS A 191 2.60 3.45 20.78
N LYS A 192 1.90 2.31 20.84
CA LYS A 192 0.68 2.12 21.67
C LYS A 192 -0.42 3.16 21.36
N CYS A 193 -0.53 3.59 20.12
CA CYS A 193 -1.60 4.47 19.65
C CYS A 193 -2.84 3.67 19.29
N LEU A 194 -4.01 4.33 19.35
CA LEU A 194 -5.30 3.81 18.90
C LEU A 194 -5.86 4.74 17.83
N LEU A 195 -5.97 4.28 16.60
CA LEU A 195 -6.58 5.00 15.49
C LEU A 195 -7.88 4.30 15.13
N CYS A 196 -9.01 4.90 15.52
CA CYS A 196 -10.34 4.31 15.30
C CYS A 196 -10.78 4.39 13.83
N GLY A 197 -11.91 3.74 13.53
CA GLY A 197 -12.41 3.59 12.15
C GLY A 197 -12.58 4.89 11.38
N ASN A 198 -12.22 4.85 10.10
CA ASN A 198 -12.30 5.99 9.17
C ASN A 198 -11.44 7.22 9.57
N VAL A 199 -10.45 7.07 10.41
CA VAL A 199 -9.45 8.13 10.66
C VAL A 199 -8.67 8.40 9.39
N SER A 200 -8.41 9.67 9.10
CA SER A 200 -7.59 10.10 7.97
C SER A 200 -6.42 10.97 8.45
N VAL A 201 -5.21 10.53 8.20
CA VAL A 201 -3.98 11.24 8.53
C VAL A 201 -3.28 11.65 7.25
N ALA A 202 -3.23 12.95 6.98
CA ALA A 202 -2.58 13.48 5.78
C ALA A 202 -1.05 13.36 5.85
N GLY A 203 -0.37 13.69 4.75
CA GLY A 203 1.07 13.49 4.63
C GLY A 203 1.93 14.26 5.65
N SER A 204 3.06 13.69 6.03
CA SER A 204 4.08 14.33 6.89
C SER A 204 3.64 14.69 8.31
N VAL A 205 2.57 14.07 8.80
CA VAL A 205 2.13 14.20 10.21
C VAL A 205 3.06 13.39 11.11
N THR A 206 3.25 13.88 12.34
CA THR A 206 3.93 13.15 13.42
C THR A 206 2.98 13.00 14.60
N ILE A 207 2.72 11.78 15.02
CA ILE A 207 1.87 11.44 16.17
C ILE A 207 2.77 10.82 17.23
N GLY A 208 2.76 11.37 18.44
CA GLY A 208 3.52 10.85 19.58
C GLY A 208 2.98 9.51 20.09
N ASP A 209 3.55 9.02 21.17
CA ASP A 209 3.16 7.75 21.78
C ASP A 209 1.84 7.89 22.58
N PHE A 210 1.10 6.78 22.71
CA PHE A 210 -0.14 6.70 23.52
C PHE A 210 -1.23 7.68 23.08
N VAL A 211 -1.31 7.97 21.80
CA VAL A 211 -2.35 8.85 21.24
C VAL A 211 -3.57 8.04 20.83
N THR A 212 -4.76 8.56 21.14
CA THR A 212 -6.02 8.01 20.64
C THR A 212 -6.68 8.99 19.67
N LEU A 213 -6.93 8.57 18.43
CA LEU A 213 -7.73 9.30 17.45
C LEU A 213 -9.10 8.64 17.34
N GLY A 214 -10.15 9.35 17.76
CA GLY A 214 -11.53 8.89 17.65
C GLY A 214 -11.99 8.73 16.21
N GLY A 215 -13.02 7.92 16.00
CA GLY A 215 -13.52 7.59 14.65
C GLY A 215 -13.83 8.80 13.80
N ARG A 216 -13.50 8.74 12.52
CA ARG A 216 -13.64 9.82 11.52
C ARG A 216 -12.82 11.09 11.81
N ALA A 217 -11.88 11.07 12.75
CA ALA A 217 -10.95 12.18 12.92
C ALA A 217 -10.10 12.38 11.66
N ALA A 218 -9.89 13.63 11.28
CA ALA A 218 -9.05 14.00 10.15
C ALA A 218 -7.91 14.91 10.62
N ILE A 219 -6.68 14.54 10.33
CA ILE A 219 -5.47 15.29 10.69
C ILE A 219 -4.88 15.85 9.40
N ARG A 220 -4.79 17.18 9.31
CA ARG A 220 -4.19 17.84 8.15
C ARG A 220 -2.67 17.60 8.10
N ASP A 221 -2.09 17.81 6.94
CA ASP A 221 -0.67 17.64 6.65
C ASP A 221 0.25 18.50 7.55
N HIS A 222 1.46 18.00 7.76
CA HIS A 222 2.53 18.67 8.51
C HIS A 222 2.19 19.05 9.98
N VAL A 223 1.20 18.40 10.60
CA VAL A 223 0.85 18.59 12.01
C VAL A 223 1.65 17.63 12.89
N SER A 224 1.97 18.09 14.10
CA SER A 224 2.53 17.24 15.16
C SER A 224 1.56 17.16 16.33
N ILE A 225 1.26 15.93 16.75
CA ILE A 225 0.43 15.62 17.93
C ILE A 225 1.36 15.10 19.02
N ALA A 226 1.33 15.72 20.19
CA ALA A 226 2.14 15.29 21.33
C ALA A 226 1.69 13.91 21.84
N SER A 227 2.56 13.24 22.62
CA SER A 227 2.21 11.97 23.25
C SER A 227 1.08 12.13 24.29
N MET A 228 0.34 11.04 24.54
CA MET A 228 -0.74 10.95 25.53
C MET A 228 -1.95 11.86 25.23
N VAL A 229 -2.16 12.23 23.97
CA VAL A 229 -3.32 13.01 23.53
C VAL A 229 -4.47 12.08 23.14
N ASN A 230 -5.67 12.41 23.64
CA ASN A 230 -6.92 11.77 23.22
C ASN A 230 -7.74 12.79 22.41
N PHE A 231 -7.87 12.53 21.12
CA PHE A 231 -8.61 13.38 20.19
C PHE A 231 -9.89 12.67 19.76
N PHE A 232 -11.03 13.16 20.23
CA PHE A 232 -12.35 12.63 19.85
C PHE A 232 -13.09 13.67 19.02
N TYR A 233 -13.52 13.28 17.82
CA TYR A 233 -14.43 14.09 17.03
C TYR A 233 -15.86 13.77 17.46
N LEU A 234 -16.51 14.73 18.14
CA LEU A 234 -17.92 14.60 18.55
C LEU A 234 -18.80 15.05 17.38
N ILE A 235 -19.50 14.12 16.74
CA ILE A 235 -20.66 14.43 15.89
C ILE A 235 -21.87 14.27 16.79
N ILE A 236 -22.54 15.37 17.09
CA ILE A 236 -23.88 15.36 17.72
C ILE A 236 -24.90 15.32 16.62
#